data_cf0f26f417c418c29d7117cf11467296
#
_entry.id   cf0f26f417c418c29d7117cf11467296
#
_cell.length_a   1.000
_cell.length_b   1.000
_cell.length_c   1.000
_cell.angle_alpha   90.00
_cell.angle_beta   90.00
_cell.angle_gamma   90.00
#
_symmetry.space_group_name_H-M   'P 1'
#
loop_
_entity.id
_entity.type
_entity.pdbx_description
1 polymer ?
#
loop_
_entity_poly.entity_id
_entity_poly.type
_entity_poly.pdbx_seq_one_letter_code
_entity_poly.pdbx_strand_id
1 'polypeptide(L)'
;MMAEAIKEGAESAGASVIYATGDTADADAVLSSDVLILGSPAMGDEVLDDPMEDFFTSIEGKIAGKKIAIFGSYDWGDGRWLRDWADRITSAGATCINGEGLMVNLAPDAAGLELCRELGRTAQ
;
A
#
# COMPACT_ATOMS: atom_id res chain seq x y z
N MET A 1 -5.48 -11.22 0.75
CA MET A 1 -5.23 -11.60 2.16
C MET A 1 -4.57 -10.49 2.96
N MET A 2 -3.48 -9.89 2.49
CA MET A 2 -2.84 -8.79 3.22
C MET A 2 -3.75 -7.58 3.34
N ALA A 3 -4.38 -7.15 2.25
CA ALA A 3 -5.24 -5.97 2.26
C ALA A 3 -6.44 -6.13 3.20
N GLU A 4 -7.02 -7.31 3.24
CA GLU A 4 -8.16 -7.59 4.12
C GLU A 4 -7.74 -7.53 5.60
N ALA A 5 -6.55 -8.02 5.94
CA ALA A 5 -6.02 -7.95 7.30
C ALA A 5 -5.73 -6.50 7.71
N ILE A 6 -5.19 -5.71 6.77
CA ILE A 6 -4.95 -4.27 7.01
C ILE A 6 -6.28 -3.55 7.26
N LYS A 7 -7.29 -3.83 6.43
CA LYS A 7 -8.64 -3.27 6.60
C LYS A 7 -9.21 -3.61 7.97
N GLU A 8 -9.09 -4.87 8.39
CA GLU A 8 -9.55 -5.33 9.70
C GLU A 8 -8.88 -4.55 10.83
N GLY A 9 -7.55 -4.38 10.75
CA GLY A 9 -6.82 -3.60 11.74
C GLY A 9 -7.25 -2.14 11.80
N ALA A 10 -7.43 -1.50 10.64
CA ALA A 10 -7.87 -0.11 10.58
C ALA A 10 -9.26 0.06 11.15
N GLU A 11 -10.18 -0.83 10.82
CA GLU A 11 -11.55 -0.78 11.36
C GLU A 11 -11.58 -1.00 12.87
N SER A 12 -10.73 -1.87 13.38
CA SER A 12 -10.64 -2.12 14.83
C SER A 12 -10.13 -0.89 15.58
N ALA A 13 -9.39 -0.02 14.91
CA ALA A 13 -8.92 1.25 15.48
C ALA A 13 -9.91 2.39 15.26
N GLY A 14 -11.09 2.12 14.72
CA GLY A 14 -12.15 3.10 14.55
C GLY A 14 -12.16 3.81 13.20
N ALA A 15 -11.33 3.41 12.25
CA ALA A 15 -11.28 4.05 10.94
C ALA A 15 -12.44 3.59 10.05
N SER A 16 -12.88 4.48 9.18
CA SER A 16 -13.80 4.15 8.09
C SER A 16 -12.95 3.80 6.85
N VAL A 17 -13.12 2.61 6.31
CA VAL A 17 -12.24 2.09 5.27
C VAL A 17 -12.94 1.96 3.93
N ILE A 18 -12.32 2.53 2.89
CA ILE A 18 -12.71 2.28 1.50
C ILE A 18 -11.74 1.23 0.96
N TYR A 19 -12.29 0.10 0.52
CA TYR A 19 -11.50 -1.03 0.04
C TYR A 19 -11.78 -1.24 -1.45
N ALA A 20 -10.71 -1.25 -2.26
CA ALA A 20 -10.84 -1.44 -3.70
C ALA A 20 -9.55 -2.04 -4.27
N THR A 21 -9.66 -2.64 -5.45
CA THR A 21 -8.48 -3.10 -6.21
C THR A 21 -7.99 -1.98 -7.11
N GLY A 22 -6.77 -2.12 -7.67
CA GLY A 22 -6.21 -1.08 -8.53
C GLY A 22 -7.05 -0.78 -9.77
N ASP A 23 -7.76 -1.78 -10.31
CA ASP A 23 -8.59 -1.62 -11.49
C ASP A 23 -10.02 -1.16 -11.18
N THR A 24 -10.41 -1.10 -9.90
CA THR A 24 -11.76 -0.67 -9.49
C THR A 24 -11.75 0.57 -8.61
N ALA A 25 -10.58 1.03 -8.17
CA ALA A 25 -10.47 2.18 -7.26
C ALA A 25 -10.89 3.47 -7.96
N ASP A 26 -11.63 4.31 -7.23
CA ASP A 26 -11.99 5.65 -7.68
C ASP A 26 -10.91 6.63 -7.18
N ALA A 27 -10.17 7.24 -8.10
CA ALA A 27 -9.08 8.15 -7.76
C ALA A 27 -9.56 9.30 -6.87
N ASP A 28 -10.72 9.88 -7.14
CA ASP A 28 -11.24 10.99 -6.35
C ASP A 28 -11.54 10.57 -4.91
N ALA A 29 -12.15 9.39 -4.73
CA ALA A 29 -12.45 8.87 -3.39
C ALA A 29 -11.16 8.56 -2.63
N VAL A 30 -10.17 7.97 -3.31
CA VAL A 30 -8.87 7.67 -2.70
C VAL A 30 -8.16 8.96 -2.28
N LEU A 31 -8.12 9.96 -3.16
CA LEU A 31 -7.44 11.22 -2.87
C LEU A 31 -8.11 12.03 -1.77
N SER A 32 -9.40 11.80 -1.48
CA SER A 32 -10.09 12.47 -0.39
C SER A 32 -9.91 11.75 0.96
N SER A 33 -9.25 10.61 0.99
CA SER A 33 -8.98 9.87 2.23
C SER A 33 -7.83 10.52 3.00
N ASP A 34 -7.86 10.41 4.34
CA ASP A 34 -6.82 10.99 5.20
C ASP A 34 -5.49 10.24 5.07
N VAL A 35 -5.55 8.93 4.96
CA VAL A 35 -4.39 8.05 4.80
C VAL A 35 -4.67 7.08 3.68
N LEU A 36 -3.69 6.88 2.81
CA LEU A 36 -3.75 5.90 1.74
C LEU A 36 -2.88 4.71 2.11
N ILE A 37 -3.41 3.49 1.93
CA ILE A 37 -2.65 2.26 2.11
C ILE A 37 -2.71 1.51 0.79
N LEU A 38 -1.58 1.47 0.09
CA LEU A 38 -1.50 0.94 -1.27
C LEU A 38 -0.70 -0.35 -1.28
N GLY A 39 -1.16 -1.33 -2.04
CA GLY A 39 -0.51 -2.62 -2.10
C GLY A 39 -0.33 -3.14 -3.51
N SER A 40 0.77 -3.85 -3.73
CA SER A 40 1.08 -4.51 -5.00
C SER A 40 2.02 -5.69 -4.76
N PRO A 41 1.77 -6.86 -5.37
CA PRO A 41 2.79 -7.90 -5.40
C PRO A 41 3.97 -7.44 -6.25
N ALA A 42 5.15 -8.01 -5.98
CA ALA A 42 6.31 -7.81 -6.85
C ALA A 42 6.09 -8.62 -8.14
N MET A 43 6.25 -7.96 -9.28
CA MET A 43 6.09 -8.59 -10.59
C MET A 43 7.40 -8.56 -11.36
N GLY A 44 7.63 -9.59 -12.18
CA GLY A 44 8.75 -9.63 -13.11
C GLY A 44 10.08 -9.15 -12.51
N ASP A 45 10.55 -8.00 -12.93
CA ASP A 45 11.81 -7.39 -12.50
C ASP A 45 11.66 -6.54 -11.23
N GLU A 46 10.85 -6.97 -10.27
CA GLU A 46 10.52 -6.22 -9.06
C GLU A 46 9.91 -4.86 -9.40
N VAL A 47 8.78 -4.90 -10.10
CA VAL A 47 7.98 -3.70 -10.41
C VAL A 47 6.56 -3.89 -9.88
N LEU A 48 5.78 -2.82 -9.83
CA LEU A 48 4.38 -2.89 -9.45
C LEU A 48 3.59 -3.70 -10.48
N ASP A 49 2.49 -4.34 -10.05
CA ASP A 49 1.61 -4.99 -11.01
C ASP A 49 0.91 -3.91 -11.87
N ASP A 50 0.45 -4.32 -13.05
CA ASP A 50 -0.10 -3.36 -14.01
C ASP A 50 -1.28 -2.57 -13.48
N PRO A 51 -2.29 -3.17 -12.82
CA PRO A 51 -3.39 -2.38 -12.29
C PRO A 51 -2.95 -1.32 -11.28
N MET A 52 -2.00 -1.63 -10.40
CA MET A 52 -1.51 -0.66 -9.42
C MET A 52 -0.62 0.39 -10.08
N GLU A 53 0.23 0.00 -11.04
CA GLU A 53 1.06 0.96 -11.76
C GLU A 53 0.18 1.99 -12.49
N ASP A 54 -0.85 1.53 -13.18
CA ASP A 54 -1.78 2.42 -13.88
C ASP A 54 -2.52 3.34 -12.91
N PHE A 55 -3.02 2.78 -11.80
CA PHE A 55 -3.72 3.57 -10.80
C PHE A 55 -2.80 4.59 -10.15
N PHE A 56 -1.62 4.16 -9.71
CA PHE A 56 -0.68 5.06 -9.04
C PHE A 56 -0.23 6.18 -9.96
N THR A 57 0.05 5.87 -11.22
CA THR A 57 0.41 6.89 -12.21
C THR A 57 -0.68 7.95 -12.33
N SER A 58 -1.96 7.53 -12.24
CA SER A 58 -3.07 8.47 -12.35
C SER A 58 -3.17 9.44 -11.16
N ILE A 59 -2.66 9.07 -9.99
CA ILE A 59 -2.73 9.92 -8.79
C ILE A 59 -1.38 10.52 -8.38
N GLU A 60 -0.29 10.08 -8.97
CA GLU A 60 1.07 10.43 -8.56
C GLU A 60 1.31 11.95 -8.51
N GLY A 61 0.73 12.69 -9.43
CA GLY A 61 0.84 14.15 -9.45
C GLY A 61 -0.09 14.88 -8.48
N LYS A 62 -0.87 14.16 -7.69
CA LYS A 62 -1.92 14.74 -6.84
C LYS A 62 -1.79 14.33 -5.38
N ILE A 63 -0.70 13.66 -5.00
CA ILE A 63 -0.54 13.10 -3.65
C ILE A 63 0.34 13.94 -2.72
N ALA A 64 0.78 15.09 -3.17
CA ALA A 64 1.62 15.97 -2.33
C ALA A 64 0.92 16.26 -0.99
N GLY A 65 1.64 16.08 0.12
CA GLY A 65 1.11 16.28 1.46
C GLY A 65 0.32 15.12 2.03
N LYS A 66 0.11 14.05 1.26
CA LYS A 66 -0.64 12.88 1.74
C LYS A 66 0.24 11.96 2.58
N LYS A 67 -0.40 11.21 3.48
CA LYS A 67 0.23 10.14 4.24
C LYS A 67 -0.08 8.83 3.56
N ILE A 68 0.96 8.08 3.18
CA ILE A 68 0.80 6.85 2.41
C ILE A 68 1.61 5.73 3.05
N ALA A 69 0.98 4.58 3.25
CA ALA A 69 1.66 3.34 3.63
C ALA A 69 1.60 2.39 2.44
N ILE A 70 2.63 1.56 2.28
CA ILE A 70 2.66 0.58 1.19
C ILE A 70 2.95 -0.82 1.72
N PHE A 71 2.46 -1.82 0.99
CA PHE A 71 2.64 -3.21 1.36
C PHE A 71 2.66 -4.08 0.11
N GLY A 72 3.12 -5.30 0.27
CA GLY A 72 3.05 -6.24 -0.84
C GLY A 72 3.66 -7.59 -0.50
N SER A 73 3.41 -8.56 -1.38
CA SER A 73 4.00 -9.89 -1.29
C SER A 73 5.02 -10.07 -2.42
N TYR A 74 6.00 -10.95 -2.20
CA TYR A 74 7.01 -11.24 -3.21
C TYR A 74 7.35 -12.72 -3.21
N ASP A 75 7.80 -13.22 -4.36
CA ASP A 75 8.22 -14.59 -4.54
C ASP A 75 9.76 -14.67 -4.50
N TRP A 76 10.42 -13.75 -5.20
CA TRP A 76 11.87 -13.64 -5.24
C TRP A 76 12.26 -12.17 -5.20
N GLY A 77 13.54 -11.89 -4.99
CA GLY A 77 14.02 -10.53 -4.85
C GLY A 77 14.10 -10.12 -3.38
N ASP A 78 14.32 -8.84 -3.12
CA ASP A 78 14.61 -8.34 -1.78
C ASP A 78 13.81 -7.09 -1.38
N GLY A 79 12.69 -6.82 -2.07
CA GLY A 79 11.84 -5.68 -1.75
C GLY A 79 12.16 -4.42 -2.54
N ARG A 80 12.97 -4.52 -3.60
CA ARG A 80 13.31 -3.36 -4.41
C ARG A 80 12.07 -2.65 -4.95
N TRP A 81 11.02 -3.39 -5.33
CA TRP A 81 9.80 -2.76 -5.87
C TRP A 81 9.13 -1.83 -4.84
N LEU A 82 9.16 -2.20 -3.56
CA LEU A 82 8.61 -1.33 -2.51
C LEU A 82 9.53 -0.14 -2.23
N ARG A 83 10.84 -0.34 -2.22
CA ARG A 83 11.79 0.76 -2.04
C ARG A 83 11.67 1.78 -3.17
N ASP A 84 11.58 1.32 -4.41
CA ASP A 84 11.38 2.20 -5.57
C ASP A 84 10.05 2.94 -5.47
N TRP A 85 9.01 2.26 -5.02
CA TRP A 85 7.69 2.87 -4.83
C TRP A 85 7.74 3.94 -3.74
N ALA A 86 8.40 3.65 -2.61
CA ALA A 86 8.58 4.62 -1.53
C ALA A 86 9.33 5.88 -2.05
N ASP A 87 10.34 5.69 -2.89
CA ASP A 87 11.06 6.81 -3.50
C ASP A 87 10.15 7.63 -4.42
N ARG A 88 9.30 6.99 -5.20
CA ARG A 88 8.33 7.69 -6.05
C ARG A 88 7.36 8.51 -5.21
N ILE A 89 6.85 7.93 -4.11
CA ILE A 89 5.92 8.59 -3.21
C ILE A 89 6.57 9.84 -2.60
N THR A 90 7.79 9.71 -2.10
CA THR A 90 8.55 10.81 -1.51
C THR A 90 8.84 11.89 -2.54
N SER A 91 9.24 11.50 -3.75
CA SER A 91 9.52 12.44 -4.85
C SER A 91 8.28 13.20 -5.29
N ALA A 92 7.10 12.62 -5.11
CA ALA A 92 5.84 13.28 -5.44
C ALA A 92 5.35 14.23 -4.33
N GLY A 93 6.09 14.34 -3.22
CA GLY A 93 5.76 15.25 -2.12
C GLY A 93 4.89 14.65 -1.04
N ALA A 94 4.62 13.35 -1.08
CA ALA A 94 3.89 12.65 -0.05
C ALA A 94 4.84 12.04 0.99
N THR A 95 4.30 11.61 2.12
CA THR A 95 5.07 10.94 3.18
C THR A 95 4.76 9.44 3.16
N CYS A 96 5.79 8.61 3.01
CA CYS A 96 5.64 7.16 3.17
C CYS A 96 5.80 6.85 4.66
N ILE A 97 4.66 6.59 5.32
CA ILE A 97 4.62 6.52 6.79
C ILE A 97 5.16 5.22 7.36
N ASN A 98 5.33 4.18 6.55
CA ASN A 98 5.95 2.93 7.00
C ASN A 98 7.29 2.67 6.32
N GLY A 99 8.02 3.72 5.96
CA GLY A 99 9.38 3.65 5.44
C GLY A 99 9.47 2.92 4.10
N GLU A 100 10.11 1.75 4.08
CA GLU A 100 10.28 0.96 2.86
C GLU A 100 9.09 0.05 2.56
N GLY A 101 8.05 0.11 3.40
CA GLY A 101 6.85 -0.70 3.20
C GLY A 101 6.85 -2.01 3.98
N LEU A 102 5.69 -2.65 4.04
CA LEU A 102 5.52 -3.96 4.66
C LEU A 102 5.56 -5.02 3.56
N MET A 103 6.55 -5.91 3.60
CA MET A 103 6.64 -7.00 2.62
C MET A 103 6.53 -8.36 3.29
N VAL A 104 5.87 -9.29 2.59
CA VAL A 104 5.70 -10.66 3.04
C VAL A 104 6.11 -11.58 1.89
N ASN A 105 6.93 -12.59 2.19
CA ASN A 105 7.36 -13.56 1.19
C ASN A 105 6.24 -14.57 0.95
N LEU A 106 5.86 -14.70 -0.31
CA LEU A 106 4.77 -15.60 -0.74
C LEU A 106 3.44 -15.25 -0.05
N ALA A 107 2.61 -16.25 0.24
CA ALA A 107 1.36 -16.01 0.96
C ALA A 107 1.66 -15.71 2.44
N PRO A 108 0.97 -14.72 3.05
CA PRO A 108 1.24 -14.41 4.44
C PRO A 108 0.81 -15.54 5.38
N ASP A 109 1.67 -15.86 6.35
CA ASP A 109 1.33 -16.76 7.44
C ASP A 109 0.64 -15.96 8.57
N ALA A 110 0.40 -16.61 9.71
CA ALA A 110 -0.27 -15.94 10.84
C ALA A 110 0.49 -14.71 11.34
N ALA A 111 1.83 -14.78 11.37
CA ALA A 111 2.66 -13.64 11.78
C ALA A 111 2.59 -12.51 10.75
N GLY A 112 2.62 -12.84 9.45
CA GLY A 112 2.50 -11.86 8.39
C GLY A 112 1.15 -11.15 8.42
N LEU A 113 0.07 -11.89 8.64
CA LEU A 113 -1.27 -11.29 8.75
C LEU A 113 -1.38 -10.38 9.98
N GLU A 114 -0.73 -10.73 11.09
CA GLU A 114 -0.72 -9.84 12.26
C GLU A 114 0.04 -8.55 12.00
N LEU A 115 1.14 -8.60 11.26
CA LEU A 115 1.85 -7.40 10.82
C LEU A 115 0.94 -6.50 9.97
N CYS A 116 0.11 -7.11 9.12
CA CYS A 116 -0.86 -6.37 8.31
C CYS A 116 -1.92 -5.69 9.18
N ARG A 117 -2.46 -6.40 10.17
CA ARG A 117 -3.43 -5.81 11.09
C ARG A 117 -2.83 -4.66 11.88
N GLU A 118 -1.58 -4.82 12.32
CA GLU A 118 -0.86 -3.77 13.05
C GLU A 118 -0.65 -2.54 12.16
N LEU A 119 -0.29 -2.73 10.90
CA LEU A 119 -0.19 -1.62 9.96
C LEU A 119 -1.51 -0.86 9.86
N GLY A 120 -2.63 -1.58 9.73
CA GLY A 120 -3.95 -0.94 9.69
C GLY A 120 -4.27 -0.17 10.96
N ARG A 121 -3.92 -0.73 12.13
CA ARG A 121 -4.17 -0.08 13.41
C ARG A 121 -3.36 1.21 13.58
N THR A 122 -2.13 1.25 13.08
CA THR A 122 -1.19 2.34 13.35
C THR A 122 -1.10 3.38 12.23
N ALA A 123 -1.64 3.11 11.06
CA ALA A 123 -1.57 4.00 9.89
C ALA A 123 -2.66 5.09 9.91
N GLN A 124 -2.97 5.64 11.06
CA GLN A 124 -4.03 6.64 11.22
C GLN A 124 -3.53 8.07 11.11
#